data_cee582d7eadfd565e9b5362e9d0dfaf6
#
_entry.id   cee582d7eadfd565e9b5362e9d0dfaf6
#
_cell.length_a   1.000
_cell.length_b   1.000
_cell.length_c   1.000
_cell.angle_alpha   90.00
_cell.angle_beta   90.00
_cell.angle_gamma   90.00
#
_symmetry.space_group_name_H-M   'P 1'
#
loop_
_entity.id
_entity.type
_entity.pdbx_description
1 polymer ?
#
loop_
_entity_poly.entity_id
_entity_poly.type
_entity_poly.pdbx_seq_one_letter_code
_entity_poly.pdbx_strand_id
1 'polypeptide(L)'
;MSTDITTRTDVNTQIAETGIFSTVNASTMEGKAAVYKALNDATPLRDVVGETLSVKDIIVQRVEVETDEGDVVEQPRTSLITSDGAAYSATSNGVFSAVKNILGIFGHPSTWESPLKVVVEEKATRRNAMYRYLTLSLV
;
A
#
# COMPACT_ATOMS: atom_id res chain seq x y z
N MET A 1 -20.39 12.28 -15.19
CA MET A 1 -19.48 11.28 -15.34
C MET A 1 -19.22 10.54 -14.09
N SER A 2 -18.83 9.43 -14.32
CA SER A 2 -18.55 8.67 -13.24
C SER A 2 -17.59 9.27 -12.36
N THR A 3 -17.77 8.96 -11.23
CA THR A 3 -16.85 9.32 -10.30
C THR A 3 -15.62 8.57 -10.49
N ASP A 4 -14.62 9.05 -10.13
CA ASP A 4 -13.36 8.41 -10.19
C ASP A 4 -13.05 7.63 -8.97
N ILE A 5 -14.05 6.97 -8.44
CA ILE A 5 -13.87 6.14 -7.28
C ILE A 5 -12.93 5.01 -7.61
N THR A 6 -11.85 4.93 -6.87
CA THR A 6 -10.92 3.83 -6.98
C THR A 6 -11.47 2.65 -6.22
N THR A 7 -11.71 1.56 -6.92
CA THR A 7 -12.25 0.34 -6.35
C THR A 7 -11.18 -0.75 -6.36
N ARG A 8 -11.48 -1.89 -5.74
CA ARG A 8 -10.59 -3.05 -5.82
C ARG A 8 -10.36 -3.48 -7.26
N THR A 9 -11.42 -3.37 -8.09
CA THR A 9 -11.32 -3.73 -9.51
C THR A 9 -10.36 -2.79 -10.24
N ASP A 10 -10.45 -1.48 -9.94
CA ASP A 10 -9.55 -0.52 -10.59
C ASP A 10 -8.09 -0.75 -10.21
N VAL A 11 -7.82 -1.06 -8.94
CA VAL A 11 -6.46 -1.37 -8.49
C VAL A 11 -5.93 -2.59 -9.22
N ASN A 12 -6.69 -3.68 -9.23
CA ASN A 12 -6.26 -4.91 -9.88
C ASN A 12 -6.07 -4.72 -11.38
N THR A 13 -6.95 -3.95 -12.01
CA THR A 13 -6.85 -3.70 -13.45
C THR A 13 -5.59 -2.93 -13.79
N GLN A 14 -5.28 -1.89 -13.05
CA GLN A 14 -4.07 -1.11 -13.30
C GLN A 14 -2.80 -1.93 -13.08
N ILE A 15 -2.76 -2.73 -12.03
CA ILE A 15 -1.61 -3.57 -11.76
C ILE A 15 -1.43 -4.60 -12.89
N ALA A 16 -2.53 -5.19 -13.38
CA ALA A 16 -2.45 -6.17 -14.46
C ALA A 16 -1.94 -5.55 -15.75
N GLU A 17 -2.32 -4.31 -16.05
CA GLU A 17 -1.95 -3.66 -17.30
C GLU A 17 -0.56 -3.03 -17.26
N THR A 18 -0.19 -2.41 -16.15
CA THR A 18 1.04 -1.61 -16.08
C THR A 18 2.02 -2.06 -15.01
N GLY A 19 1.62 -2.99 -14.14
CA GLY A 19 2.46 -3.45 -13.04
C GLY A 19 2.48 -2.51 -11.84
N ILE A 20 1.75 -1.39 -11.91
CA ILE A 20 1.76 -0.41 -10.84
C ILE A 20 0.42 0.31 -10.76
N PHE A 21 0.02 0.61 -9.54
CA PHE A 21 -1.09 1.50 -9.24
C PHE A 21 -0.58 2.59 -8.30
N SER A 22 -0.88 3.84 -8.59
CA SER A 22 -0.44 4.96 -7.75
C SER A 22 -1.53 6.02 -7.67
N THR A 23 -1.73 6.54 -6.47
CA THR A 23 -2.65 7.67 -6.27
C THR A 23 -1.93 9.00 -6.31
N VAL A 24 -0.60 8.99 -6.39
CA VAL A 24 0.18 10.23 -6.41
C VAL A 24 -0.01 10.96 -7.72
N ASN A 25 -0.21 12.28 -7.63
CA ASN A 25 -0.24 13.10 -8.83
C ASN A 25 1.19 13.30 -9.33
N ALA A 26 1.57 12.52 -10.34
CA ALA A 26 2.92 12.54 -10.88
C ALA A 26 3.08 13.50 -12.07
N SER A 27 2.19 14.50 -12.21
CA SER A 27 2.33 15.51 -13.24
C SER A 27 3.35 16.59 -12.86
N THR A 28 3.75 16.66 -11.60
CA THR A 28 4.73 17.63 -11.12
C THR A 28 6.04 16.93 -10.75
N MET A 29 7.13 17.70 -10.69
CA MET A 29 8.41 17.15 -10.23
C MET A 29 8.33 16.66 -8.79
N GLU A 30 7.59 17.39 -7.97
CA GLU A 30 7.40 17.00 -6.58
C GLU A 30 6.69 15.66 -6.46
N GLY A 31 5.63 15.45 -7.24
CA GLY A 31 4.92 14.18 -7.27
C GLY A 31 5.79 13.03 -7.79
N LYS A 32 6.56 13.29 -8.85
CA LYS A 32 7.47 12.28 -9.38
C LYS A 32 8.54 11.89 -8.36
N ALA A 33 9.07 12.88 -7.64
CA ALA A 33 10.06 12.61 -6.59
C ALA A 33 9.46 11.79 -5.45
N ALA A 34 8.20 12.05 -5.10
CA ALA A 34 7.52 11.27 -4.06
C ALA A 34 7.38 9.80 -4.48
N VAL A 35 7.03 9.55 -5.74
CA VAL A 35 6.94 8.18 -6.25
C VAL A 35 8.30 7.50 -6.22
N TYR A 36 9.33 8.18 -6.69
CA TYR A 36 10.69 7.63 -6.70
C TYR A 36 11.13 7.24 -5.29
N LYS A 37 10.92 8.15 -4.33
CA LYS A 37 11.30 7.91 -2.95
C LYS A 37 10.54 6.73 -2.36
N ALA A 38 9.25 6.63 -2.64
CA ALA A 38 8.44 5.54 -2.14
C ALA A 38 8.86 4.19 -2.72
N LEU A 39 9.33 4.16 -3.96
CA LEU A 39 9.74 2.91 -4.59
C LEU A 39 11.16 2.50 -4.19
N ASN A 40 12.02 3.44 -3.81
CA ASN A 40 13.43 3.16 -3.57
C ASN A 40 13.89 3.32 -2.13
N ASP A 41 13.27 4.20 -1.37
CA ASP A 41 13.77 4.58 -0.04
C ASP A 41 12.76 4.38 1.08
N ALA A 42 11.71 3.59 0.86
CA ALA A 42 10.68 3.40 1.88
C ALA A 42 11.19 2.59 3.07
N THR A 43 10.74 2.97 4.25
CA THR A 43 10.99 2.21 5.47
C THR A 43 10.09 0.98 5.50
N PRO A 44 10.60 -0.20 5.88
CA PRO A 44 9.73 -1.37 6.00
C PRO A 44 8.63 -1.15 7.02
N LEU A 45 7.39 -1.49 6.66
CA LEU A 45 6.26 -1.38 7.60
C LEU A 45 6.47 -2.23 8.84
N ARG A 46 7.21 -3.33 8.70
CA ARG A 46 7.53 -4.19 9.83
C ARG A 46 8.26 -3.45 10.95
N ASP A 47 9.00 -2.40 10.60
CA ASP A 47 9.77 -1.63 11.59
C ASP A 47 8.90 -0.66 12.37
N VAL A 48 7.66 -0.46 11.98
CA VAL A 48 6.76 0.51 12.61
C VAL A 48 5.46 -0.14 13.11
N VAL A 49 5.48 -1.42 13.40
CA VAL A 49 4.32 -2.12 13.96
C VAL A 49 3.91 -1.43 15.26
N GLY A 50 2.61 -1.16 15.38
CA GLY A 50 2.05 -0.46 16.54
C GLY A 50 1.97 1.04 16.38
N GLU A 51 2.60 1.60 15.34
CA GLU A 51 2.56 3.04 15.13
C GLU A 51 1.39 3.45 14.26
N THR A 52 0.94 4.68 14.45
CA THR A 52 -0.12 5.28 13.65
C THR A 52 0.50 6.10 12.53
N LEU A 53 0.05 5.86 11.32
CA LEU A 53 0.50 6.59 10.14
C LEU A 53 -0.65 7.42 9.58
N SER A 54 -0.36 8.66 9.19
CA SER A 54 -1.33 9.53 8.52
C SER A 54 -1.10 9.40 7.02
N VAL A 55 -1.86 8.52 6.38
CA VAL A 55 -1.65 8.16 4.96
C VAL A 55 -2.33 9.17 4.07
N LYS A 56 -1.58 9.72 3.12
CA LYS A 56 -2.15 10.62 2.10
C LYS A 56 -2.12 10.03 0.69
N ASP A 57 -1.20 9.11 0.41
CA ASP A 57 -1.13 8.46 -0.90
C ASP A 57 -0.70 7.01 -0.77
N ILE A 58 -1.02 6.23 -1.79
CA ILE A 58 -0.79 4.80 -1.81
C ILE A 58 -0.23 4.41 -3.18
N ILE A 59 0.79 3.57 -3.16
CA ILE A 59 1.34 2.97 -4.39
C ILE A 59 1.38 1.47 -4.19
N VAL A 60 0.91 0.72 -5.19
CA VAL A 60 1.03 -0.74 -5.20
C VAL A 60 1.77 -1.13 -6.45
N GLN A 61 2.82 -1.92 -6.29
CA GLN A 61 3.68 -2.33 -7.39
C GLN A 61 3.79 -3.86 -7.38
N ARG A 62 3.73 -4.47 -8.55
CA ARG A 62 3.98 -5.90 -8.66
C ARG A 62 5.49 -6.11 -8.73
N VAL A 63 6.01 -6.90 -7.82
CA VAL A 63 7.44 -7.19 -7.76
C VAL A 63 7.66 -8.69 -7.80
N GLU A 64 8.85 -9.10 -8.22
CA GLU A 64 9.25 -10.49 -8.19
C GLU A 64 10.04 -10.75 -6.93
N VAL A 65 9.70 -11.83 -6.24
CA VAL A 65 10.34 -12.21 -4.99
C VAL A 65 10.79 -13.65 -5.13
N GLU A 66 12.02 -13.94 -4.74
CA GLU A 66 12.54 -15.31 -4.72
C GLU A 66 12.15 -15.96 -3.41
N THR A 67 11.56 -17.14 -3.49
CA THR A 67 11.16 -17.89 -2.30
C THR A 67 12.34 -18.66 -1.75
N ASP A 68 12.19 -19.21 -0.54
CA ASP A 68 13.23 -20.04 0.09
C ASP A 68 13.55 -21.28 -0.75
N GLU A 69 12.64 -21.70 -1.60
CA GLU A 69 12.83 -22.85 -2.47
C GLU A 69 13.49 -22.50 -3.80
N GLY A 70 13.78 -21.21 -4.01
CA GLY A 70 14.41 -20.75 -5.23
C GLY A 70 13.45 -20.39 -6.35
N ASP A 71 12.15 -20.50 -6.12
CA ASP A 71 11.15 -20.11 -7.13
C ASP A 71 10.98 -18.60 -7.12
N VAL A 72 10.66 -18.06 -8.29
CA VAL A 72 10.35 -16.62 -8.40
C VAL A 72 8.83 -16.49 -8.48
N VAL A 73 8.27 -15.70 -7.57
CA VAL A 73 6.83 -15.44 -7.54
C VAL A 73 6.59 -13.94 -7.58
N GLU A 74 5.44 -13.56 -8.12
CA GLU A 74 5.04 -12.16 -8.15
C GLU A 74 4.22 -11.85 -6.91
N GLN A 75 4.51 -10.73 -6.27
CA GLN A 75 3.78 -10.28 -5.09
C GLN A 75 3.54 -8.78 -5.17
N PRO A 76 2.45 -8.31 -4.56
CA PRO A 76 2.23 -6.86 -4.48
C PRO A 76 3.11 -6.25 -3.40
N ARG A 77 3.81 -5.19 -3.75
CA ARG A 77 4.51 -4.35 -2.79
C ARG A 77 3.70 -3.09 -2.61
N THR A 78 3.23 -2.85 -1.40
CA THR A 78 2.42 -1.70 -1.09
C THR A 78 3.25 -0.66 -0.38
N SER A 79 3.21 0.58 -0.87
CA SER A 79 3.90 1.70 -0.25
C SER A 79 2.87 2.72 0.20
N LEU A 80 3.02 3.21 1.42
CA LEU A 80 2.17 4.23 2.00
C LEU A 80 2.98 5.50 2.13
N ILE A 81 2.45 6.61 1.63
CA ILE A 81 3.08 7.91 1.76
C ILE A 81 2.29 8.70 2.78
N THR A 82 2.98 9.18 3.81
CA THR A 82 2.34 9.90 4.89
C THR A 82 2.32 11.40 4.63
N SER A 83 1.53 12.12 5.41
CA SER A 83 1.35 13.56 5.22
C SER A 83 2.63 14.36 5.44
N ASP A 84 3.60 13.80 6.16
CA ASP A 84 4.89 14.46 6.37
C ASP A 84 5.93 14.09 5.29
N GLY A 85 5.52 13.34 4.27
CA GLY A 85 6.41 12.99 3.17
C GLY A 85 7.19 11.71 3.36
N ALA A 86 7.04 11.02 4.48
CA ALA A 86 7.71 9.74 4.68
C ALA A 86 7.01 8.64 3.89
N ALA A 87 7.74 7.58 3.58
CA ALA A 87 7.21 6.44 2.87
C ALA A 87 7.51 5.15 3.60
N TYR A 88 6.56 4.24 3.60
CA TYR A 88 6.66 2.93 4.25
C TYR A 88 6.16 1.86 3.29
N SER A 89 6.77 0.69 3.29
CA SER A 89 6.37 -0.35 2.34
C SER A 89 6.41 -1.75 2.93
N ALA A 90 5.67 -2.64 2.29
CA ALA A 90 5.69 -4.06 2.63
C ALA A 90 5.26 -4.88 1.42
N THR A 91 5.86 -6.06 1.26
CA THR A 91 5.38 -7.08 0.34
C THR A 91 4.51 -8.03 1.16
N SER A 92 3.29 -7.63 1.43
CA SER A 92 2.41 -8.35 2.34
C SER A 92 1.02 -8.42 1.74
N ASN A 93 0.47 -9.63 1.62
CA ASN A 93 -0.90 -9.79 1.15
C ASN A 93 -1.89 -9.18 2.13
N GLY A 94 -1.59 -9.19 3.42
CA GLY A 94 -2.45 -8.58 4.43
C GLY A 94 -2.54 -7.06 4.26
N VAL A 95 -1.41 -6.41 4.02
CA VAL A 95 -1.37 -4.96 3.78
C VAL A 95 -2.05 -4.63 2.45
N PHE A 96 -1.80 -5.42 1.40
CA PHE A 96 -2.42 -5.20 0.11
C PHE A 96 -3.95 -5.33 0.21
N SER A 97 -4.43 -6.35 0.91
CA SER A 97 -5.87 -6.54 1.10
C SER A 97 -6.49 -5.38 1.87
N ALA A 98 -5.82 -4.91 2.92
CA ALA A 98 -6.28 -3.76 3.69
C ALA A 98 -6.37 -2.51 2.83
N VAL A 99 -5.37 -2.26 2.00
CA VAL A 99 -5.33 -1.10 1.11
C VAL A 99 -6.44 -1.17 0.07
N LYS A 100 -6.68 -2.34 -0.51
CA LYS A 100 -7.79 -2.50 -1.47
C LYS A 100 -9.14 -2.21 -0.81
N ASN A 101 -9.32 -2.63 0.43
CA ASN A 101 -10.54 -2.34 1.16
C ASN A 101 -10.67 -0.86 1.47
N ILE A 102 -9.58 -0.21 1.87
CA ILE A 102 -9.59 1.22 2.13
C ILE A 102 -9.98 1.99 0.87
N LEU A 103 -9.35 1.69 -0.26
CA LEU A 103 -9.66 2.37 -1.50
C LEU A 103 -11.09 2.09 -1.97
N GLY A 104 -11.59 0.87 -1.74
CA GLY A 104 -12.95 0.51 -2.11
C GLY A 104 -14.02 1.22 -1.27
N ILE A 105 -13.71 1.53 -0.02
CA ILE A 105 -14.65 2.16 0.91
C ILE A 105 -14.52 3.68 0.90
N PHE A 106 -13.29 4.19 0.97
CA PHE A 106 -13.04 5.62 1.09
C PHE A 106 -12.79 6.33 -0.24
N GLY A 107 -12.57 5.56 -1.31
CA GLY A 107 -12.30 6.12 -2.63
C GLY A 107 -10.87 6.61 -2.79
N HIS A 108 -10.62 7.33 -3.86
CA HIS A 108 -9.30 7.85 -4.18
C HIS A 108 -8.87 8.89 -3.13
N PRO A 109 -7.61 8.85 -2.68
CA PRO A 109 -7.13 9.78 -1.64
C PRO A 109 -7.32 11.26 -1.97
N SER A 110 -7.38 11.61 -3.24
CA SER A 110 -7.64 13.01 -3.64
C SER A 110 -9.00 13.51 -3.19
N THR A 111 -9.92 12.59 -2.86
CA THR A 111 -11.27 12.96 -2.38
C THR A 111 -11.37 12.98 -0.86
N TRP A 112 -10.33 12.58 -0.16
CA TRP A 112 -10.35 12.55 1.30
C TRP A 112 -10.22 13.96 1.87
N GLU A 113 -10.98 14.25 2.91
CA GLU A 113 -10.92 15.54 3.58
C GLU A 113 -9.63 15.73 4.36
N SER A 114 -9.05 14.63 4.81
CA SER A 114 -7.81 14.65 5.57
C SER A 114 -7.10 13.31 5.37
N PRO A 115 -5.80 13.22 5.68
CA PRO A 115 -5.10 11.95 5.62
C PRO A 115 -5.78 10.90 6.48
N LEU A 116 -5.79 9.67 6.01
CA LEU A 116 -6.40 8.57 6.73
C LEU A 116 -5.42 8.02 7.75
N LYS A 117 -5.83 7.93 9.00
CA LYS A 117 -4.97 7.39 10.05
C LYS A 117 -5.15 5.89 10.16
N VAL A 118 -4.05 5.17 10.04
CA VAL A 118 -4.03 3.72 10.16
C VAL A 118 -2.98 3.30 11.17
N VAL A 119 -3.21 2.16 11.80
CA VAL A 119 -2.23 1.54 12.70
C VAL A 119 -1.65 0.34 11.99
N VAL A 120 -0.33 0.21 12.00
CA VAL A 120 0.34 -0.98 11.48
C VAL A 120 0.24 -2.07 12.52
N GLU A 121 -0.33 -3.21 12.13
CA GLU A 121 -0.57 -4.32 13.04
C GLU A 121 -0.02 -5.62 12.50
N GLU A 122 0.28 -6.51 13.43
CA GLU A 122 0.69 -7.87 13.12
C GLU A 122 -0.30 -8.79 13.81
N LYS A 123 -0.93 -9.67 13.02
CA LYS A 123 -1.97 -10.57 13.53
C LYS A 123 -1.60 -12.02 13.27
N ALA A 124 -2.06 -12.90 14.17
CA ALA A 124 -1.90 -14.33 13.98
C ALA A 124 -2.86 -14.83 12.91
N THR A 125 -2.42 -15.84 12.14
CA THR A 125 -3.30 -16.44 11.15
C THR A 125 -4.31 -17.35 11.86
N ARG A 126 -5.45 -17.60 11.20
CA ARG A 126 -6.47 -18.49 11.77
C ARG A 126 -6.00 -19.91 11.88
N ARG A 127 -5.17 -20.37 10.95
CA ARG A 127 -4.73 -21.75 10.91
C ARG A 127 -3.64 -22.07 11.91
N ASN A 128 -2.77 -21.08 12.14
CA ASN A 128 -1.63 -21.31 13.00
C ASN A 128 -1.24 -20.01 13.68
N ALA A 129 -1.42 -19.95 14.99
CA ALA A 129 -1.14 -18.75 15.76
C ALA A 129 0.35 -18.40 15.77
N MET A 130 1.22 -19.30 15.34
CA MET A 130 2.64 -19.03 15.25
C MET A 130 3.01 -18.25 13.99
N TYR A 131 2.14 -18.25 12.98
CA TYR A 131 2.37 -17.46 11.78
C TYR A 131 1.64 -16.15 11.90
N ARG A 132 2.38 -15.08 11.65
CA ARG A 132 1.82 -13.74 11.75
C ARG A 132 1.89 -13.04 10.40
N TYR A 133 0.96 -12.13 10.18
CA TYR A 133 0.95 -11.33 8.96
C TYR A 133 0.76 -9.86 9.31
N LEU A 134 1.33 -8.99 8.47
CA LEU A 134 1.14 -7.56 8.61
C LEU A 134 -0.19 -7.14 8.01
N THR A 135 -0.85 -6.20 8.66
CA THR A 135 -2.06 -5.59 8.13
C THR A 135 -2.18 -4.16 8.66
N LEU A 136 -3.24 -3.48 8.26
CA LEU A 136 -3.53 -2.13 8.70
C LEU A 136 -4.92 -2.11 9.33
N SER A 137 -5.07 -1.38 10.42
CA SER A 137 -6.35 -1.13 11.04
C SER A 137 -6.60 0.36 11.10
N LEU A 138 -7.85 0.78 11.11
CA LEU A 138 -8.18 2.18 11.27
C LEU A 138 -8.04 2.57 12.74
N VAL A 139 -7.64 3.81 12.95
CA VAL A 139 -7.57 4.36 14.31
C VAL A 139 -8.96 4.67 14.81
#